data_bf294b93fffdfbf2f6b4744165fe8484
#
_entry.id   bf294b93fffdfbf2f6b4744165fe8484
#
_cell.length_a   1.000
_cell.length_b   1.000
_cell.length_c   1.000
_cell.angle_alpha   90.00
_cell.angle_beta   90.00
_cell.angle_gamma   90.00
#
_symmetry.space_group_name_H-M   'P 1'
#
loop_
_entity.id
_entity.type
_entity.pdbx_description
1 polymer ?
#
loop_
_entity_poly.entity_id
_entity_poly.type
_entity_poly.pdbx_seq_one_letter_code
_entity_poly.pdbx_strand_id
1 'polypeptide(L)'
;MSRRTLEENKLTEEQNTVDGIEAGAEDLQAEPIVPIETSNTSEELERVKAERDALVDRLARLQAEFDNARKREARERNDFRDYAVSGAVEQFLPVLDNFQLALKSTGSAEQLRTGVELIVKQMEEALRSLNVQPIEAVGAAFDPRVHEALDTVDRSDLPDHQIFEEVRRGYRIKERLLRPALVRVVNNPQQKEA
;
A
#
# COMPACT_ATOMS: atom_id res chain seq x y z
N MET A 1 -6.43 4.35 -29.34
CA MET A 1 -5.91 4.95 -30.58
C MET A 1 -4.40 5.05 -30.46
N SER A 2 -3.67 4.23 -31.12
CA SER A 2 -2.50 4.53 -31.94
C SER A 2 -1.83 3.20 -32.32
N ARG A 3 -1.96 2.92 -33.57
CA ARG A 3 -1.30 1.83 -34.30
C ARG A 3 0.14 2.22 -34.51
N ARG A 4 1.08 1.30 -34.28
CA ARG A 4 2.42 1.37 -34.86
C ARG A 4 2.71 0.10 -35.60
N THR A 5 2.83 0.32 -36.86
CA THR A 5 3.15 -0.44 -38.05
C THR A 5 4.38 -1.35 -37.92
N LEU A 6 4.17 -2.57 -38.39
CA LEU A 6 5.20 -3.54 -38.76
C LEU A 6 5.95 -3.03 -40.00
N GLU A 7 7.22 -2.84 -39.90
CA GLU A 7 8.13 -2.66 -41.03
C GLU A 7 8.69 -4.01 -41.44
N GLU A 8 8.28 -4.39 -42.65
CA GLU A 8 8.83 -5.50 -43.42
C GLU A 8 10.26 -5.18 -43.85
N ASN A 9 11.19 -6.05 -43.51
CA ASN A 9 12.55 -6.01 -44.02
C ASN A 9 12.66 -6.95 -45.20
N LYS A 10 12.60 -6.38 -46.40
CA LYS A 10 12.87 -7.04 -47.69
C LYS A 10 14.39 -7.22 -47.81
N LEU A 11 14.85 -8.47 -47.81
CA LEU A 11 16.18 -8.84 -48.27
C LEU A 11 16.18 -8.90 -49.81
N THR A 12 16.89 -8.00 -50.41
CA THR A 12 17.20 -7.98 -51.83
C THR A 12 18.30 -9.02 -52.15
N GLU A 13 17.95 -9.93 -53.06
CA GLU A 13 18.91 -10.81 -53.73
C GLU A 13 19.77 -9.97 -54.68
N GLU A 14 21.04 -9.92 -54.43
CA GLU A 14 22.04 -9.51 -55.43
C GLU A 14 22.68 -10.76 -56.04
N GLN A 15 22.34 -11.02 -57.27
CA GLN A 15 23.05 -11.93 -58.17
C GLN A 15 24.37 -11.32 -58.53
N ASN A 16 25.46 -12.03 -58.22
CA ASN A 16 26.78 -11.69 -58.72
C ASN A 16 27.30 -12.82 -59.63
N THR A 17 27.43 -12.48 -60.90
CA THR A 17 27.92 -13.30 -61.98
C THR A 17 29.41 -13.57 -61.82
N VAL A 18 29.77 -14.85 -61.96
CA VAL A 18 31.16 -15.31 -61.98
C VAL A 18 31.67 -15.28 -63.41
N ASP A 19 32.74 -14.56 -63.61
CA ASP A 19 33.57 -14.72 -64.85
C ASP A 19 34.98 -15.08 -64.46
N GLY A 20 35.49 -16.09 -65.14
CA GLY A 20 36.62 -16.93 -65.09
C GLY A 20 37.97 -16.42 -64.55
N ILE A 21 38.66 -17.31 -63.84
CA ILE A 21 40.13 -17.43 -63.87
C ILE A 21 40.49 -18.93 -63.85
N GLU A 22 41.10 -19.38 -64.91
CA GLU A 22 41.76 -20.69 -65.02
C GLU A 22 43.09 -20.74 -64.25
N ALA A 23 43.41 -21.95 -63.84
CA ALA A 23 44.75 -22.54 -63.68
C ALA A 23 45.57 -22.21 -62.43
N GLY A 24 45.77 -23.24 -61.64
CA GLY A 24 46.81 -23.35 -60.60
C GLY A 24 46.56 -24.59 -59.77
N ALA A 25 46.87 -25.77 -60.34
CA ALA A 25 46.95 -27.03 -59.60
C ALA A 25 48.19 -27.03 -58.73
N GLU A 26 48.08 -26.68 -57.45
CA GLU A 26 49.07 -27.01 -56.44
C GLU A 26 48.45 -28.04 -55.49
N ASP A 27 49.18 -29.11 -55.34
CA ASP A 27 49.00 -30.32 -54.57
C ASP A 27 48.90 -29.96 -53.08
N LEU A 28 47.68 -29.67 -52.59
CA LEU A 28 47.44 -29.56 -51.18
C LEU A 28 47.14 -30.95 -50.62
N GLN A 29 48.11 -31.51 -49.95
CA GLN A 29 48.02 -32.71 -49.15
C GLN A 29 46.84 -32.51 -48.13
N ALA A 30 45.79 -33.29 -48.33
CA ALA A 30 44.68 -33.33 -47.39
C ALA A 30 45.20 -33.87 -46.04
N GLU A 31 45.28 -33.00 -45.05
CA GLU A 31 45.43 -33.42 -43.66
C GLU A 31 44.26 -34.35 -43.29
N PRO A 32 44.50 -35.42 -42.53
CA PRO A 32 43.46 -36.36 -42.16
C PRO A 32 42.42 -35.60 -41.27
N ILE A 33 41.21 -35.46 -41.78
CA ILE A 33 40.06 -34.97 -40.99
C ILE A 33 39.91 -35.98 -39.85
N VAL A 34 40.31 -35.57 -38.63
CA VAL A 34 40.05 -36.31 -37.40
C VAL A 34 38.53 -36.37 -37.26
N PRO A 35 37.93 -37.57 -37.16
CA PRO A 35 36.47 -37.64 -36.94
C PRO A 35 36.17 -36.97 -35.58
N ILE A 36 35.58 -35.79 -35.60
CA ILE A 36 35.02 -35.18 -34.42
C ILE A 36 34.00 -36.17 -33.87
N GLU A 37 34.19 -36.60 -32.64
CA GLU A 37 33.34 -37.59 -31.95
C GLU A 37 31.92 -37.06 -31.88
N THR A 38 31.13 -37.26 -32.92
CA THR A 38 29.71 -36.83 -33.02
C THR A 38 28.79 -37.62 -32.10
N SER A 39 29.25 -38.71 -31.51
CA SER A 39 28.49 -39.51 -30.55
C SER A 39 28.35 -38.81 -29.18
N ASN A 40 29.42 -38.16 -28.67
CA ASN A 40 29.39 -37.49 -27.38
C ASN A 40 28.48 -36.22 -27.40
N THR A 41 28.47 -35.49 -28.52
CA THR A 41 27.63 -34.30 -28.64
C THR A 41 26.13 -34.59 -28.70
N SER A 42 25.76 -35.75 -29.25
CA SER A 42 24.33 -36.17 -29.28
C SER A 42 23.81 -36.57 -27.89
N GLU A 43 24.62 -37.31 -27.13
CA GLU A 43 24.29 -37.73 -25.76
C GLU A 43 24.23 -36.51 -24.82
N GLU A 44 25.14 -35.58 -24.92
CA GLU A 44 25.13 -34.33 -24.17
C GLU A 44 23.89 -33.47 -24.50
N LEU A 45 23.51 -33.39 -25.78
CA LEU A 45 22.33 -32.69 -26.22
C LEU A 45 21.05 -33.29 -25.61
N GLU A 46 20.89 -34.60 -25.61
CA GLU A 46 19.75 -35.28 -25.00
C GLU A 46 19.73 -35.08 -23.48
N ARG A 47 20.87 -35.12 -22.81
CA ARG A 47 21.01 -34.83 -21.39
C ARG A 47 20.58 -33.39 -21.05
N VAL A 48 21.07 -32.41 -21.81
CA VAL A 48 20.69 -30.99 -21.60
C VAL A 48 19.20 -30.77 -21.87
N LYS A 49 18.63 -31.43 -22.87
CA LYS A 49 17.17 -31.39 -23.12
C LYS A 49 16.39 -31.97 -21.94
N ALA A 50 16.80 -33.10 -21.41
CA ALA A 50 16.14 -33.71 -20.24
C ALA A 50 16.23 -32.82 -18.99
N GLU A 51 17.40 -32.20 -18.76
CA GLU A 51 17.57 -31.24 -17.65
C GLU A 51 16.70 -29.99 -17.83
N ARG A 52 16.63 -29.44 -19.06
CA ARG A 52 15.76 -28.34 -19.39
C ARG A 52 14.29 -28.68 -19.10
N ASP A 53 13.82 -29.84 -19.57
CA ASP A 53 12.43 -30.25 -19.40
C ASP A 53 12.09 -30.47 -17.92
N ALA A 54 12.99 -31.07 -17.15
CA ALA A 54 12.84 -31.20 -15.70
C ALA A 54 12.79 -29.85 -14.97
N LEU A 55 13.60 -28.87 -15.42
CA LEU A 55 13.58 -27.52 -14.87
C LEU A 55 12.30 -26.78 -15.24
N VAL A 56 11.80 -26.92 -16.48
CA VAL A 56 10.54 -26.34 -16.92
C VAL A 56 9.36 -26.90 -16.11
N ASP A 57 9.32 -28.21 -15.89
CA ASP A 57 8.28 -28.85 -15.05
C ASP A 57 8.35 -28.36 -13.60
N ARG A 58 9.57 -28.19 -13.07
CA ARG A 58 9.77 -27.67 -11.73
C ARG A 58 9.31 -26.21 -11.62
N LEU A 59 9.63 -25.37 -12.62
CA LEU A 59 9.17 -23.99 -12.69
C LEU A 59 7.64 -23.90 -12.77
N ALA A 60 7.02 -24.71 -13.63
CA ALA A 60 5.55 -24.76 -13.74
C ALA A 60 4.88 -25.12 -12.41
N ARG A 61 5.44 -26.09 -11.68
CA ARG A 61 4.94 -26.49 -10.35
C ARG A 61 5.11 -25.38 -9.33
N LEU A 62 6.30 -24.77 -9.27
CA LEU A 62 6.56 -23.64 -8.37
C LEU A 62 5.66 -22.43 -8.68
N GLN A 63 5.41 -22.15 -9.95
CA GLN A 63 4.48 -21.12 -10.38
C GLN A 63 3.07 -21.39 -9.86
N ALA A 64 2.58 -22.61 -10.02
CA ALA A 64 1.26 -23.02 -9.53
C ALA A 64 1.16 -22.93 -8.00
N GLU A 65 2.20 -23.35 -7.27
CA GLU A 65 2.28 -23.23 -5.81
C GLU A 65 2.29 -21.74 -5.37
N PHE A 66 3.04 -20.91 -6.06
CA PHE A 66 3.09 -19.47 -5.78
C PHE A 66 1.71 -18.81 -6.01
N ASP A 67 1.06 -19.11 -7.14
CA ASP A 67 -0.26 -18.56 -7.44
C ASP A 67 -1.32 -19.02 -6.42
N ASN A 68 -1.24 -20.27 -5.98
CA ASN A 68 -2.11 -20.79 -4.93
C ASN A 68 -1.86 -20.14 -3.57
N ALA A 69 -0.57 -19.95 -3.21
CA ALA A 69 -0.18 -19.25 -1.98
C ALA A 69 -0.68 -17.79 -1.99
N ARG A 70 -0.50 -17.09 -3.11
CA ARG A 70 -0.97 -15.71 -3.29
C ARG A 70 -2.49 -15.59 -3.17
N LYS A 71 -3.24 -16.54 -3.76
CA LYS A 71 -4.70 -16.56 -3.63
C LYS A 71 -5.14 -16.82 -2.19
N ARG A 72 -4.44 -17.72 -1.50
CA ARG A 72 -4.72 -18.00 -0.08
C ARG A 72 -4.45 -16.78 0.78
N GLU A 73 -3.27 -16.15 0.65
CA GLU A 73 -2.92 -14.93 1.37
C GLU A 73 -3.94 -13.80 1.16
N ALA A 74 -4.42 -13.62 -0.08
CA ALA A 74 -5.43 -12.61 -0.38
C ALA A 74 -6.77 -12.89 0.35
N ARG A 75 -7.19 -14.15 0.46
CA ARG A 75 -8.38 -14.54 1.23
C ARG A 75 -8.17 -14.30 2.71
N GLU A 76 -7.08 -14.81 3.28
CA GLU A 76 -6.73 -14.63 4.70
C GLU A 76 -6.68 -13.15 5.09
N ARG A 77 -6.14 -12.28 4.21
CA ARG A 77 -6.12 -10.82 4.44
C ARG A 77 -7.52 -10.21 4.44
N ASN A 78 -8.41 -10.67 3.58
CA ASN A 78 -9.80 -10.20 3.57
C ASN A 78 -10.55 -10.69 4.81
N ASP A 79 -10.44 -11.98 5.14
CA ASP A 79 -11.04 -12.57 6.33
C ASP A 79 -10.58 -11.86 7.62
N PHE A 80 -9.27 -11.57 7.70
CA PHE A 80 -8.71 -10.79 8.82
C PHE A 80 -9.28 -9.37 8.89
N ARG A 81 -9.45 -8.71 7.73
CA ARG A 81 -10.08 -7.37 7.68
C ARG A 81 -11.51 -7.41 8.16
N ASP A 82 -12.28 -8.37 7.67
CA ASP A 82 -13.69 -8.52 8.03
C ASP A 82 -13.84 -8.83 9.52
N TYR A 83 -12.98 -9.69 10.06
CA TYR A 83 -12.92 -9.97 11.50
C TYR A 83 -12.57 -8.72 12.32
N ALA A 84 -11.56 -7.95 11.91
CA ALA A 84 -11.17 -6.71 12.58
C ALA A 84 -12.27 -5.65 12.54
N VAL A 85 -12.98 -5.52 11.41
CA VAL A 85 -14.12 -4.61 11.28
C VAL A 85 -15.28 -5.07 12.16
N SER A 86 -15.60 -6.36 12.18
CA SER A 86 -16.66 -6.90 13.05
C SER A 86 -16.39 -6.58 14.51
N GLY A 87 -15.18 -6.86 14.99
CA GLY A 87 -14.80 -6.56 16.39
C GLY A 87 -14.86 -5.07 16.73
N ALA A 88 -14.57 -4.18 15.77
CA ALA A 88 -14.76 -2.75 15.96
C ALA A 88 -16.23 -2.36 15.99
N VAL A 89 -17.04 -2.87 15.08
CA VAL A 89 -18.48 -2.56 15.00
C VAL A 89 -19.21 -3.02 16.26
N GLU A 90 -18.90 -4.21 16.78
CA GLU A 90 -19.51 -4.76 18.01
C GLU A 90 -19.39 -3.81 19.21
N GLN A 91 -18.29 -3.02 19.30
CA GLN A 91 -18.12 -2.04 20.37
C GLN A 91 -19.08 -0.84 20.24
N PHE A 92 -19.59 -0.57 19.04
CA PHE A 92 -20.49 0.56 18.80
C PHE A 92 -21.98 0.19 18.82
N LEU A 93 -22.33 -1.10 18.71
CA LEU A 93 -23.74 -1.52 18.73
C LEU A 93 -24.46 -1.09 20.02
N PRO A 94 -23.89 -1.25 21.24
CA PRO A 94 -24.55 -0.79 22.46
C PRO A 94 -24.77 0.72 22.49
N VAL A 95 -23.88 1.51 21.88
CA VAL A 95 -24.04 2.96 21.76
C VAL A 95 -25.25 3.30 20.89
N LEU A 96 -25.39 2.60 19.74
CA LEU A 96 -26.53 2.74 18.85
C LEU A 96 -27.85 2.35 19.56
N ASP A 97 -27.86 1.27 20.33
CA ASP A 97 -29.04 0.83 21.08
C ASP A 97 -29.49 1.89 22.09
N ASN A 98 -28.52 2.52 22.80
CA ASN A 98 -28.80 3.58 23.75
C ASN A 98 -29.32 4.87 23.06
N PHE A 99 -28.81 5.19 21.87
CA PHE A 99 -29.43 6.28 21.07
C PHE A 99 -30.87 5.97 20.71
N GLN A 100 -31.19 4.75 20.29
CA GLN A 100 -32.55 4.33 19.97
C GLN A 100 -33.45 4.40 21.21
N LEU A 101 -32.94 4.05 22.40
CA LEU A 101 -33.67 4.16 23.65
C LEU A 101 -33.92 5.62 24.01
N ALA A 102 -32.93 6.49 23.89
CA ALA A 102 -33.07 7.92 24.14
C ALA A 102 -34.10 8.58 23.22
N LEU A 103 -34.15 8.18 21.94
CA LEU A 103 -35.15 8.69 20.98
C LEU A 103 -36.59 8.25 21.31
N LYS A 104 -36.79 7.12 21.97
CA LYS A 104 -38.10 6.63 22.40
C LYS A 104 -38.55 7.22 23.76
N SER A 105 -37.65 7.87 24.48
CA SER A 105 -37.91 8.47 25.77
C SER A 105 -38.82 9.70 25.62
N THR A 106 -39.86 9.77 26.42
CA THR A 106 -40.80 10.93 26.49
C THR A 106 -40.46 11.85 27.67
N GLY A 107 -39.24 11.78 28.19
CA GLY A 107 -38.77 12.55 29.34
C GLY A 107 -38.58 14.04 29.07
N SER A 108 -38.23 14.79 30.11
CA SER A 108 -37.89 16.21 30.00
C SER A 108 -36.61 16.44 29.17
N ALA A 109 -36.43 17.66 28.65
CA ALA A 109 -35.22 18.04 27.90
C ALA A 109 -33.93 17.82 28.73
N GLU A 110 -34.00 17.98 30.04
CA GLU A 110 -32.88 17.77 30.95
C GLU A 110 -32.53 16.29 31.10
N GLN A 111 -33.54 15.43 31.18
CA GLN A 111 -33.32 13.97 31.17
C GLN A 111 -32.73 13.48 29.84
N LEU A 112 -33.19 14.03 28.70
CA LEU A 112 -32.64 13.74 27.41
C LEU A 112 -31.17 14.17 27.32
N ARG A 113 -30.85 15.37 27.81
CA ARG A 113 -29.46 15.85 27.83
C ARG A 113 -28.54 14.93 28.64
N THR A 114 -28.96 14.55 29.85
CA THR A 114 -28.21 13.61 30.70
C THR A 114 -28.03 12.26 29.99
N GLY A 115 -29.06 11.75 29.34
CA GLY A 115 -28.99 10.52 28.54
C GLY A 115 -27.97 10.61 27.40
N VAL A 116 -27.97 11.72 26.66
CA VAL A 116 -27.00 11.96 25.58
C VAL A 116 -25.58 12.07 26.13
N GLU A 117 -25.35 12.72 27.27
CA GLU A 117 -24.05 12.80 27.92
C GLU A 117 -23.52 11.42 28.32
N LEU A 118 -24.39 10.52 28.77
CA LEU A 118 -24.00 9.12 29.06
C LEU A 118 -23.64 8.37 27.78
N ILE A 119 -24.37 8.58 26.68
CA ILE A 119 -24.08 7.97 25.39
C ILE A 119 -22.73 8.44 24.85
N VAL A 120 -22.40 9.73 24.98
CA VAL A 120 -21.08 10.28 24.60
C VAL A 120 -19.96 9.59 25.38
N LYS A 121 -20.12 9.43 26.71
CA LYS A 121 -19.13 8.70 27.54
C LYS A 121 -18.95 7.26 27.09
N GLN A 122 -20.05 6.57 26.78
CA GLN A 122 -20.00 5.20 26.29
C GLN A 122 -19.29 5.12 24.93
N MET A 123 -19.51 6.09 24.03
CA MET A 123 -18.78 6.20 22.76
C MET A 123 -17.29 6.38 23.00
N GLU A 124 -16.88 7.24 23.95
CA GLU A 124 -15.48 7.44 24.31
C GLU A 124 -14.84 6.16 24.88
N GLU A 125 -15.59 5.38 25.67
CA GLU A 125 -15.12 4.07 26.16
C GLU A 125 -14.95 3.05 25.03
N ALA A 126 -15.90 2.99 24.09
CA ALA A 126 -15.80 2.14 22.92
C ALA A 126 -14.57 2.51 22.06
N LEU A 127 -14.30 3.79 21.85
CA LEU A 127 -13.08 4.24 21.17
C LEU A 127 -11.82 3.84 21.93
N ARG A 128 -11.82 3.98 23.26
CA ARG A 128 -10.68 3.63 24.11
C ARG A 128 -10.39 2.13 24.10
N SER A 129 -11.42 1.28 24.09
CA SER A 129 -11.27 -0.19 23.97
C SER A 129 -10.60 -0.61 22.65
N LEU A 130 -10.77 0.18 21.61
CA LEU A 130 -10.12 0.03 20.30
C LEU A 130 -8.73 0.68 20.23
N ASN A 131 -8.16 1.13 21.39
CA ASN A 131 -6.91 1.86 21.48
C ASN A 131 -6.90 3.20 20.72
N VAL A 132 -8.09 3.79 20.50
CA VAL A 132 -8.23 5.14 19.97
C VAL A 132 -8.17 6.11 21.13
N GLN A 133 -7.24 7.05 21.09
CA GLN A 133 -7.02 8.06 22.13
C GLN A 133 -7.26 9.45 21.58
N PRO A 134 -7.92 10.35 22.34
CA PRO A 134 -7.98 11.75 21.99
C PRO A 134 -6.61 12.40 22.07
N ILE A 135 -6.41 13.43 21.28
CA ILE A 135 -5.23 14.29 21.34
C ILE A 135 -5.56 15.41 22.33
N GLU A 136 -4.77 15.54 23.39
CA GLU A 136 -4.93 16.65 24.33
C GLU A 136 -4.31 17.91 23.69
N ALA A 137 -5.17 18.82 23.27
CA ALA A 137 -4.76 20.00 22.54
C ALA A 137 -4.76 21.28 23.38
N VAL A 138 -5.79 21.50 24.19
CA VAL A 138 -5.95 22.76 24.92
C VAL A 138 -4.81 22.98 25.91
N GLY A 139 -4.16 24.15 25.82
CA GLY A 139 -3.03 24.51 26.67
C GLY A 139 -1.66 23.98 26.19
N ALA A 140 -1.65 23.06 25.21
CA ALA A 140 -0.42 22.61 24.58
C ALA A 140 0.12 23.59 23.54
N ALA A 141 1.40 23.46 23.18
CA ALA A 141 1.97 24.17 22.03
C ALA A 141 1.43 23.58 20.72
N PHE A 142 1.22 24.42 19.74
CA PHE A 142 0.76 23.98 18.41
C PHE A 142 1.82 23.11 17.71
N ASP A 143 1.44 21.91 17.32
CA ASP A 143 2.26 20.97 16.53
C ASP A 143 1.52 20.63 15.21
N PRO A 144 2.03 21.08 14.05
CA PRO A 144 1.40 20.82 12.76
C PRO A 144 1.22 19.32 12.41
N ARG A 145 1.93 18.42 13.10
CA ARG A 145 1.83 16.97 12.86
C ARG A 145 0.55 16.36 13.42
N VAL A 146 -0.04 16.99 14.44
CA VAL A 146 -1.21 16.45 15.15
C VAL A 146 -2.34 17.47 15.31
N HIS A 147 -2.08 18.75 15.00
CA HIS A 147 -3.04 19.85 15.10
C HIS A 147 -3.25 20.52 13.76
N GLU A 148 -4.44 20.99 13.50
CA GLU A 148 -4.85 21.79 12.37
C GLU A 148 -5.36 23.15 12.90
N ALA A 149 -4.72 24.25 12.54
CA ALA A 149 -5.15 25.57 12.98
C ALA A 149 -6.33 26.04 12.14
N LEU A 150 -7.45 26.35 12.80
CA LEU A 150 -8.62 26.97 12.17
C LEU A 150 -8.40 28.46 11.96
N ASP A 151 -8.03 29.13 13.05
CA ASP A 151 -7.73 30.56 13.09
C ASP A 151 -6.76 30.90 14.22
N THR A 152 -6.33 32.16 14.28
CA THR A 152 -5.53 32.68 15.37
C THR A 152 -6.29 33.73 16.16
N VAL A 153 -6.11 33.75 17.48
CA VAL A 153 -6.75 34.67 18.39
C VAL A 153 -5.67 35.56 19.04
N ASP A 154 -5.80 36.89 18.92
CA ASP A 154 -4.87 37.82 19.55
C ASP A 154 -5.10 37.85 21.06
N ARG A 155 -4.14 37.35 21.81
CA ARG A 155 -4.16 37.25 23.29
C ARG A 155 -2.78 37.54 23.84
N SER A 156 -2.68 38.51 24.73
CA SER A 156 -1.42 38.90 25.40
C SER A 156 -1.23 38.18 26.76
N ASP A 157 -2.26 37.52 27.27
CA ASP A 157 -2.26 36.83 28.55
C ASP A 157 -1.80 35.36 28.46
N LEU A 158 -1.62 34.83 27.24
CA LEU A 158 -1.18 33.48 27.00
C LEU A 158 0.08 33.43 26.12
N PRO A 159 0.87 32.36 26.20
CA PRO A 159 2.05 32.18 25.35
C PRO A 159 1.70 32.18 23.88
N ASP A 160 2.61 32.74 23.05
CA ASP A 160 2.47 32.67 21.58
C ASP A 160 2.48 31.20 21.13
N HIS A 161 1.71 30.90 20.09
CA HIS A 161 1.52 29.53 19.55
C HIS A 161 0.91 28.52 20.51
N GLN A 162 0.38 28.92 21.66
CA GLN A 162 -0.38 28.01 22.53
C GLN A 162 -1.78 27.77 21.96
N ILE A 163 -2.29 26.56 22.12
CA ILE A 163 -3.66 26.23 21.74
C ILE A 163 -4.63 26.78 22.80
N PHE A 164 -5.47 27.69 22.38
CA PHE A 164 -6.48 28.33 23.23
C PHE A 164 -7.75 27.50 23.35
N GLU A 165 -8.24 26.97 22.24
CA GLU A 165 -9.51 26.23 22.17
C GLU A 165 -9.41 25.08 21.18
N GLU A 166 -10.04 23.97 21.55
CA GLU A 166 -10.24 22.82 20.67
C GLU A 166 -11.66 22.89 20.07
N VAL A 167 -11.75 23.16 18.76
CA VAL A 167 -13.03 23.23 18.04
C VAL A 167 -13.53 21.84 17.68
N ARG A 168 -12.63 20.92 17.35
CA ARG A 168 -12.93 19.54 17.02
C ARG A 168 -11.82 18.63 17.52
N ARG A 169 -12.18 17.62 18.31
CA ARG A 169 -11.21 16.68 18.88
C ARG A 169 -10.44 15.92 17.81
N GLY A 170 -9.14 15.86 17.98
CA GLY A 170 -8.24 14.98 17.27
C GLY A 170 -8.21 13.58 17.88
N TYR A 171 -7.88 12.56 17.07
CA TYR A 171 -7.75 11.19 17.54
C TYR A 171 -6.59 10.48 16.89
N ARG A 172 -5.93 9.61 17.66
CA ARG A 172 -4.89 8.69 17.18
C ARG A 172 -5.18 7.25 17.63
N ILE A 173 -4.66 6.29 16.89
CA ILE A 173 -4.61 4.89 17.29
C ILE A 173 -3.16 4.46 17.36
N LYS A 174 -2.66 4.18 18.58
CA LYS A 174 -1.22 4.00 18.82
C LYS A 174 -0.43 5.19 18.24
N GLU A 175 0.51 4.92 17.31
CA GLU A 175 1.32 5.96 16.65
C GLU A 175 0.66 6.56 15.39
N ARG A 176 -0.46 6.01 14.94
CA ARG A 176 -1.11 6.46 13.71
C ARG A 176 -2.15 7.54 14.01
N LEU A 177 -1.95 8.72 13.43
CA LEU A 177 -2.95 9.78 13.42
C LEU A 177 -4.18 9.35 12.60
N LEU A 178 -5.38 9.44 13.19
CA LEU A 178 -6.66 9.22 12.51
C LEU A 178 -7.21 10.53 11.94
N ARG A 179 -7.18 11.58 12.75
CA ARG A 179 -7.47 12.95 12.32
C ARG A 179 -6.81 13.94 13.28
N PRO A 180 -6.33 15.10 12.80
CA PRO A 180 -5.79 16.15 13.64
C PRO A 180 -6.88 16.79 14.51
N ALA A 181 -6.48 17.37 15.62
CA ALA A 181 -7.35 18.27 16.38
C ALA A 181 -7.45 19.61 15.67
N LEU A 182 -8.68 20.08 15.40
CA LEU A 182 -8.92 21.41 14.86
C LEU A 182 -8.96 22.42 16.00
N VAL A 183 -8.02 23.38 15.98
CA VAL A 183 -7.74 24.22 17.13
C VAL A 183 -7.67 25.70 16.76
N ARG A 184 -7.87 26.57 17.76
CA ARG A 184 -7.55 27.98 17.69
C ARG A 184 -6.24 28.23 18.42
N VAL A 185 -5.35 28.98 17.79
CA VAL A 185 -3.97 29.19 18.27
C VAL A 185 -3.81 30.65 18.72
N VAL A 186 -3.13 30.85 19.81
CA VAL A 186 -2.80 32.19 20.33
C VAL A 186 -1.77 32.86 19.43
N ASN A 187 -2.07 34.10 19.02
CA ASN A 187 -1.09 35.03 18.47
C ASN A 187 -0.78 36.09 19.55
N ASN A 188 0.41 36.02 20.14
CA ASN A 188 0.82 37.02 21.14
C ASN A 188 1.82 38.04 20.55
N PRO A 189 1.35 39.20 20.15
CA PRO A 189 2.21 40.22 19.51
C PRO A 189 3.32 40.72 20.43
N GLN A 190 3.13 40.72 21.75
CA GLN A 190 4.10 41.16 22.73
C GLN A 190 5.28 40.21 22.92
N GLN A 191 5.11 38.92 22.65
CA GLN A 191 6.22 37.93 22.69
C GLN A 191 7.08 37.91 21.42
N LYS A 192 6.60 38.48 20.33
CA LYS A 192 7.34 38.56 19.06
C LYS A 192 8.35 39.72 19.01
N GLU A 193 8.21 40.68 19.90
CA GLU A 193 9.07 41.88 19.97
C GLU A 193 10.21 41.75 21.02
N ALA A 194 10.29 40.61 21.74
CA ALA A 194 11.32 40.31 22.72
C ALA A 194 12.30 39.24 22.22
#